data_1b595ad7988dd53c371af91fcfa8c4c5
#
_entry.id   1b595ad7988dd53c371af91fcfa8c4c5
#
_cell.length_a   1.000
_cell.length_b   1.000
_cell.length_c   1.000
_cell.angle_alpha   90.00
_cell.angle_beta   90.00
_cell.angle_gamma   90.00
#
_symmetry.space_group_name_H-M   'P 1'
#
loop_
_entity.id
_entity.type
_entity.pdbx_description
1 polymer ?
#
loop_
_entity_poly.entity_id
_entity_poly.type
_entity_poly.pdbx_seq_one_letter_code
_entity_poly.pdbx_strand_id
1 'polypeptide(L)'
;MQATASLGGITEENVKSSAGLTKTSDVDAVLKTALSGKVAEAREKMIELIKVYGMSESDFLKYINSAVFKSKHDKLSDILEVIAKYDYRILVGANSEIQLSAMLAELARIEN
;
A
#
# COMPACT_ATOMS: atom_id res chain seq x y z
N MET A 1 10.09 6.68 31.96
CA MET A 1 9.90 6.34 31.68
C MET A 1 9.69 6.08 31.27
N GLN A 2 9.77 6.12 31.13
CA GLN A 2 9.62 5.76 30.76
C GLN A 2 9.70 5.32 30.21
N ALA A 3 9.96 5.37 30.27
CA ALA A 3 10.05 4.85 29.81
C ALA A 3 10.30 4.53 29.27
N THR A 4 10.51 4.58 29.39
CA THR A 4 10.68 4.17 28.98
C THR A 4 11.11 4.15 28.59
N ALA A 5 11.40 4.54 29.03
CA ALA A 5 11.57 4.49 28.77
C ALA A 5 12.02 4.41 28.32
N SER A 6 12.33 4.44 28.35
CA SER A 6 12.49 4.17 27.92
C SER A 6 12.89 3.90 27.31
N LEU A 7 13.10 3.81 27.44
CA LEU A 7 13.15 3.49 26.79
C LEU A 7 13.41 3.63 26.18
N GLY A 8 14.01 2.88 27.27
CA GLY A 8 14.62 3.22 26.12
C GLY A 8 13.96 4.32 25.36
N GLY A 9 13.92 5.43 25.83
CA GLY A 9 13.40 6.54 25.10
C GLY A 9 12.23 6.26 24.17
N ILE A 10 11.87 5.03 24.00
CA ILE A 10 10.78 4.71 23.11
C ILE A 10 9.49 4.76 23.89
N THR A 11 8.66 5.72 23.58
CA THR A 11 7.35 5.85 24.18
C THR A 11 6.35 5.13 23.30
N GLU A 12 5.21 4.84 23.86
CA GLU A 12 4.13 4.24 23.10
C GLU A 12 3.71 5.14 21.94
N GLU A 13 3.71 6.43 22.18
CA GLU A 13 3.37 7.39 21.16
C GLU A 13 4.35 7.36 19.99
N ASN A 14 5.64 7.30 20.29
CA ASN A 14 6.65 7.21 19.24
C ASN A 14 6.52 5.95 18.43
N VAL A 15 6.19 4.85 19.09
CA VAL A 15 5.99 3.60 18.40
C VAL A 15 4.84 3.71 17.42
N LYS A 16 3.75 4.34 17.83
CA LYS A 16 2.60 4.51 16.95
C LYS A 16 2.94 5.39 15.75
N SER A 17 3.65 6.47 15.97
CA SER A 17 4.06 7.34 14.88
C SER A 17 4.95 6.61 13.90
N SER A 18 5.92 5.86 14.41
CA SER A 18 6.81 5.08 13.56
C SER A 18 6.05 4.05 12.75
N ALA A 19 5.09 3.39 13.37
CA ALA A 19 4.28 2.39 12.70
C ALA A 19 3.49 3.01 11.55
N GLY A 20 2.93 4.21 11.77
CA GLY A 20 2.20 4.91 10.74
C GLY A 20 3.08 5.28 9.56
N LEU A 21 4.28 5.80 9.86
CA LEU A 21 5.23 6.15 8.81
C LEU A 21 5.70 4.91 8.05
N THR A 22 5.92 3.81 8.79
CA THR A 22 6.35 2.56 8.20
C THR A 22 5.29 2.04 7.21
N LYS A 23 4.03 2.11 7.61
CA LYS A 23 2.95 1.66 6.73
C LYS A 23 2.91 2.45 5.44
N THR A 24 3.07 3.78 5.54
CA THR A 24 3.09 4.62 4.36
C THR A 24 4.26 4.26 3.44
N SER A 25 5.44 4.09 4.03
CA SER A 25 6.64 3.70 3.27
C SER A 25 6.46 2.33 2.63
N ASP A 26 5.83 1.41 3.36
CA ASP A 26 5.61 0.07 2.85
C ASP A 26 4.66 0.06 1.67
N VAL A 27 3.61 0.89 1.72
CA VAL A 27 2.69 1.02 0.59
C VAL A 27 3.40 1.63 -0.61
N ASP A 28 4.23 2.65 -0.38
CA ASP A 28 5.05 3.21 -1.45
C ASP A 28 5.91 2.14 -2.11
N ALA A 29 6.48 1.25 -1.29
CA ALA A 29 7.31 0.16 -1.79
C ALA A 29 6.51 -0.82 -2.63
N VAL A 30 5.27 -1.12 -2.20
CA VAL A 30 4.40 -1.99 -2.98
C VAL A 30 4.15 -1.39 -4.36
N LEU A 31 3.83 -0.11 -4.40
CA LEU A 31 3.58 0.57 -5.68
C LEU A 31 4.80 0.52 -6.58
N LYS A 32 5.97 0.87 -6.05
CA LYS A 32 7.18 0.86 -6.85
C LYS A 32 7.53 -0.53 -7.37
N THR A 33 7.35 -1.53 -6.51
CA THR A 33 7.64 -2.91 -6.88
C THR A 33 6.71 -3.37 -7.99
N ALA A 34 5.42 -3.04 -7.88
CA ALA A 34 4.45 -3.40 -8.91
C ALA A 34 4.78 -2.71 -10.24
N LEU A 35 5.07 -1.41 -10.18
CA LEU A 35 5.37 -0.65 -11.39
C LEU A 35 6.66 -1.12 -12.07
N SER A 36 7.56 -1.75 -11.32
CA SER A 36 8.78 -2.30 -11.91
C SER A 36 8.55 -3.69 -12.51
N GLY A 37 7.33 -4.18 -12.48
CA GLY A 37 6.98 -5.45 -13.10
C GLY A 37 7.04 -6.66 -12.19
N LYS A 38 7.37 -6.47 -10.93
CA LYS A 38 7.54 -7.57 -9.98
C LYS A 38 6.25 -7.82 -9.20
N VAL A 39 5.28 -8.40 -9.91
CA VAL A 39 3.93 -8.57 -9.36
C VAL A 39 3.91 -9.48 -8.13
N ALA A 40 4.59 -10.61 -8.20
CA ALA A 40 4.57 -11.57 -7.09
C ALA A 40 5.15 -10.97 -5.82
N GLU A 41 6.24 -10.24 -5.95
CA GLU A 41 6.89 -9.59 -4.83
C GLU A 41 6.01 -8.48 -4.25
N ALA A 42 5.39 -7.69 -5.13
CA ALA A 42 4.48 -6.63 -4.69
C ALA A 42 3.29 -7.22 -3.94
N ARG A 43 2.76 -8.33 -4.44
CA ARG A 43 1.64 -9.00 -3.80
C ARG A 43 2.01 -9.51 -2.41
N GLU A 44 3.20 -10.09 -2.27
CA GLU A 44 3.65 -10.54 -0.96
C GLU A 44 3.70 -9.41 0.06
N LYS A 45 4.24 -8.28 -0.36
CA LYS A 45 4.31 -7.10 0.52
C LYS A 45 2.92 -6.61 0.90
N MET A 46 2.01 -6.59 -0.08
CA MET A 46 0.63 -6.17 0.17
C MET A 46 -0.07 -7.09 1.16
N ILE A 47 0.04 -8.41 0.95
CA ILE A 47 -0.59 -9.38 1.83
C ILE A 47 -0.06 -9.26 3.25
N GLU A 48 1.22 -9.02 3.38
CA GLU A 48 1.82 -8.83 4.70
C GLU A 48 1.23 -7.61 5.40
N LEU A 49 1.08 -6.50 4.69
CA LEU A 49 0.48 -5.31 5.27
C LEU A 49 -0.94 -5.54 5.76
N ILE A 50 -1.70 -6.28 4.97
CA ILE A 50 -3.10 -6.50 5.30
C ILE A 50 -3.26 -7.55 6.39
N LYS A 51 -2.59 -8.70 6.27
CA LYS A 51 -2.83 -9.83 7.17
C LYS A 51 -1.96 -9.81 8.40
N VAL A 52 -0.73 -9.33 8.31
CA VAL A 52 0.17 -9.31 9.47
C VAL A 52 0.02 -8.01 10.25
N TYR A 53 0.00 -6.89 9.54
CA TYR A 53 -0.05 -5.59 10.19
C TYR A 53 -1.46 -5.03 10.34
N GLY A 54 -2.45 -5.72 9.78
CA GLY A 54 -3.84 -5.36 10.01
C GLY A 54 -4.37 -4.16 9.23
N MET A 55 -3.67 -3.77 8.17
CA MET A 55 -4.17 -2.66 7.35
C MET A 55 -5.42 -3.10 6.61
N SER A 56 -6.46 -2.26 6.61
CA SER A 56 -7.66 -2.57 5.87
C SER A 56 -7.43 -2.37 4.37
N GLU A 57 -8.18 -3.10 3.56
CA GLU A 57 -8.08 -2.96 2.10
C GLU A 57 -8.43 -1.53 1.67
N SER A 58 -9.39 -0.92 2.34
CA SER A 58 -9.78 0.45 2.05
C SER A 58 -8.63 1.42 2.31
N ASP A 59 -7.94 1.24 3.43
CA ASP A 59 -6.79 2.08 3.76
C ASP A 59 -5.65 1.85 2.79
N PHE A 60 -5.43 0.60 2.40
CA PHE A 60 -4.38 0.28 1.44
C PHE A 60 -4.61 1.04 0.13
N LEU A 61 -5.85 1.06 -0.34
CA LEU A 61 -6.18 1.77 -1.57
C LEU A 61 -5.97 3.27 -1.43
N LYS A 62 -6.33 3.84 -0.28
CA LYS A 62 -6.10 5.26 -0.03
C LYS A 62 -4.62 5.60 -0.03
N TYR A 63 -3.81 4.76 0.61
CA TYR A 63 -2.37 5.00 0.67
C TYR A 63 -1.72 4.85 -0.70
N ILE A 64 -2.17 3.87 -1.49
CA ILE A 64 -1.63 3.69 -2.83
C ILE A 64 -1.98 4.89 -3.71
N ASN A 65 -3.21 5.37 -3.59
CA ASN A 65 -3.62 6.54 -4.35
C ASN A 65 -2.74 7.76 -4.01
N SER A 66 -2.47 7.95 -2.73
CA SER A 66 -1.58 9.03 -2.30
C SER A 66 -0.16 8.84 -2.81
N ALA A 67 0.32 7.60 -2.79
CA ALA A 67 1.67 7.30 -3.26
C ALA A 67 1.84 7.62 -4.72
N VAL A 68 0.81 7.40 -5.52
CA VAL A 68 0.84 7.70 -6.95
C VAL A 68 1.10 9.19 -7.18
N PHE A 69 0.38 10.04 -6.45
CA PHE A 69 0.56 11.48 -6.59
C PHE A 69 1.95 11.92 -6.14
N LYS A 70 2.49 11.30 -5.10
CA LYS A 70 3.83 11.63 -4.63
C LYS A 70 4.90 11.24 -5.64
N SER A 71 4.68 10.15 -6.35
CA SER A 71 5.67 9.62 -7.28
C SER A 71 5.81 10.47 -8.55
N LYS A 72 4.80 11.26 -8.87
CA LYS A 72 4.78 12.09 -10.08
C LYS A 72 5.10 11.27 -11.33
N HIS A 73 4.49 10.12 -11.41
CA HIS A 73 4.70 9.19 -12.51
C HIS A 73 4.17 9.76 -13.82
N ASP A 74 4.86 9.50 -14.93
CA ASP A 74 4.45 9.99 -16.25
C ASP A 74 3.07 9.49 -16.66
N LYS A 75 2.71 8.31 -16.22
CA LYS A 75 1.44 7.70 -16.57
C LYS A 75 0.43 7.76 -15.44
N LEU A 76 0.43 8.91 -14.75
CA LEU A 76 -0.44 9.13 -13.60
C LEU A 76 -1.90 8.83 -13.92
N SER A 77 -2.39 9.29 -15.06
CA SER A 77 -3.80 9.10 -15.43
C SER A 77 -4.14 7.62 -15.56
N ASP A 78 -3.27 6.85 -16.19
CA ASP A 78 -3.51 5.43 -16.37
C ASP A 78 -3.52 4.70 -15.03
N ILE A 79 -2.60 5.06 -14.15
CA ILE A 79 -2.51 4.44 -12.83
C ILE A 79 -3.75 4.75 -12.00
N LEU A 80 -4.19 6.01 -12.00
CA LEU A 80 -5.38 6.40 -11.25
C LEU A 80 -6.63 5.68 -11.76
N GLU A 81 -6.73 5.48 -13.06
CA GLU A 81 -7.85 4.78 -13.64
C GLU A 81 -7.91 3.34 -13.17
N VAL A 82 -6.75 2.68 -13.12
CA VAL A 82 -6.67 1.31 -12.62
C VAL A 82 -7.11 1.25 -11.16
N ILE A 83 -6.60 2.15 -10.34
CA ILE A 83 -6.94 2.16 -8.91
C ILE A 83 -8.45 2.36 -8.72
N ALA A 84 -9.04 3.31 -9.44
CA ALA A 84 -10.46 3.60 -9.33
C ALA A 84 -11.32 2.40 -9.75
N LYS A 85 -10.89 1.69 -10.78
CA LYS A 85 -11.61 0.52 -11.26
C LYS A 85 -11.68 -0.56 -10.19
N TYR A 86 -10.57 -0.83 -9.53
CA TYR A 86 -10.53 -1.89 -8.52
C TYR A 86 -11.18 -1.45 -7.21
N ASP A 87 -11.09 -0.17 -6.88
CA ASP A 87 -11.81 0.36 -5.73
C ASP A 87 -13.31 0.14 -5.89
N TYR A 88 -13.84 0.44 -7.08
CA TYR A 88 -15.25 0.24 -7.35
C TYR A 88 -15.65 -1.24 -7.26
N ARG A 89 -14.84 -2.12 -7.83
CA ARG A 89 -15.13 -3.55 -7.81
C ARG A 89 -15.20 -4.09 -6.38
N ILE A 90 -14.29 -3.65 -5.54
CA ILE A 90 -14.28 -4.08 -4.14
C ILE A 90 -15.51 -3.51 -3.42
N LEU A 91 -15.84 -2.27 -3.69
CA LEU A 91 -16.97 -1.62 -3.07
C LEU A 91 -18.29 -2.37 -3.36
N VAL A 92 -18.45 -2.88 -4.57
CA VAL A 92 -19.69 -3.59 -4.94
C VAL A 92 -19.64 -5.08 -4.60
N GLY A 93 -18.65 -5.52 -3.85
CA GLY A 93 -18.68 -6.85 -3.26
C GLY A 93 -17.73 -7.89 -3.82
N ALA A 94 -16.84 -7.52 -4.75
CA ALA A 94 -15.86 -8.46 -5.26
C ALA A 94 -14.84 -8.79 -4.18
N ASN A 95 -14.22 -9.97 -4.28
CA ASN A 95 -13.21 -10.39 -3.30
C ASN A 95 -12.01 -9.45 -3.34
N SER A 96 -11.73 -8.80 -2.21
CA SER A 96 -10.71 -7.76 -2.18
C SER A 96 -9.31 -8.28 -2.45
N GLU A 97 -8.96 -9.44 -1.91
CA GLU A 97 -7.63 -9.98 -2.13
C GLU A 97 -7.39 -10.28 -3.61
N ILE A 98 -8.37 -10.89 -4.26
CA ILE A 98 -8.28 -11.19 -5.68
C ILE A 98 -8.19 -9.92 -6.52
N GLN A 99 -9.02 -8.95 -6.19
CA GLN A 99 -9.05 -7.69 -6.95
C GLN A 99 -7.76 -6.90 -6.77
N LEU A 100 -7.23 -6.84 -5.55
CA LEU A 100 -5.99 -6.11 -5.30
C LEU A 100 -4.82 -6.78 -5.99
N SER A 101 -4.79 -8.11 -6.02
CA SER A 101 -3.73 -8.83 -6.73
C SER A 101 -3.78 -8.52 -8.23
N ALA A 102 -4.98 -8.49 -8.80
CA ALA A 102 -5.16 -8.15 -10.21
C ALA A 102 -4.76 -6.70 -10.46
N MET A 103 -5.05 -5.81 -9.51
CA MET A 103 -4.66 -4.41 -9.62
C MET A 103 -3.14 -4.28 -9.76
N LEU A 104 -2.40 -4.99 -8.92
CA LEU A 104 -0.94 -4.93 -8.98
C LEU A 104 -0.43 -5.45 -10.31
N ALA A 105 -1.05 -6.50 -10.85
CA ALA A 105 -0.68 -7.04 -12.15
C ALA A 105 -0.93 -6.03 -13.27
N GLU A 106 -2.04 -5.33 -13.18
CA GLU A 106 -2.38 -4.34 -14.19
C GLU A 106 -1.43 -3.14 -14.12
N LEU A 107 -1.08 -2.72 -12.90
CA LEU A 107 -0.10 -1.64 -12.73
C LEU A 107 1.25 -2.02 -13.30
N ALA A 108 1.64 -3.28 -13.17
CA ALA A 108 2.90 -3.75 -13.71
C ALA A 108 2.94 -3.62 -15.23
N ARG A 109 1.80 -3.80 -15.88
CA ARG A 109 1.73 -3.68 -17.34
C ARG A 109 1.84 -2.23 -17.81
N ILE A 110 1.44 -1.29 -16.97
CA ILE A 110 1.54 0.13 -17.33
C ILE A 110 2.99 0.55 -17.50
N GLU A 111 3.84 0.09 -16.58
CA GLU A 111 5.25 0.48 -16.62
C GLU A 111 5.97 -0.14 -17.81
N ASN A 112 5.57 -1.31 -18.18
CA ASN A 112 6.17 -2.03 -19.30
C ASN A 112 5.42 -1.79 -20.59
#